data_994b50473dab550df3a2c9fe0ce48e99
#
_entry.id   994b50473dab550df3a2c9fe0ce48e99
#
_cell.length_a   1.000
_cell.length_b   1.000
_cell.length_c   1.000
_cell.angle_alpha   90.00
_cell.angle_beta   90.00
_cell.angle_gamma   90.00
#
_symmetry.space_group_name_H-M   'P 1'
#
loop_
_entity.id
_entity.type
_entity.pdbx_description
1 polymer ?
#
loop_
_entity_poly.entity_id
_entity_poly.type
_entity_poly.pdbx_seq_one_letter_code
_entity_poly.pdbx_strand_id
1 'polypeptide(L)'
;MSDKTSTLKKPIKNGKKFFLLYSAAFLVCAALCYFWFIINKKTLIINSDGWRQHFAAFVYFGKYGREILETLFETHKFVLPQWDFSIGLGSDILTTLHFYAIGDPLDLLSIACPAKYAAYLYSLLSLFRLYLAGLSFGAFCFIKKQNHVSSITVGSLVYVFTLFGMFIVSHHPFFALPMIFLPLLLLGVEQIAAGKRPYLFIVTVFLAAISNFYFFYMLALFTAIYTLFLLVCRYRHVQKRLLEFSLKSQAVQF
;
A
#
# COMPACT_ATOMS: atom_id res chain seq x y z
N MET A 1 -2.53 33.26 -29.03
CA MET A 1 -1.77 32.05 -28.62
C MET A 1 -0.99 32.42 -27.37
N SER A 2 -1.54 32.17 -26.20
CA SER A 2 -0.94 32.53 -24.91
C SER A 2 -0.49 31.27 -24.19
N ASP A 3 0.70 31.33 -23.77
CA ASP A 3 1.60 30.37 -23.12
C ASP A 3 0.95 29.46 -22.06
N LYS A 4 0.76 28.18 -22.42
CA LYS A 4 0.29 27.10 -21.52
C LYS A 4 1.44 26.25 -20.95
N THR A 5 2.70 26.71 -21.06
CA THR A 5 3.88 25.89 -20.70
C THR A 5 4.40 26.09 -19.28
N SER A 6 3.81 26.96 -18.47
CA SER A 6 4.37 27.31 -17.14
C SER A 6 3.87 26.47 -15.95
N THR A 7 2.90 25.55 -16.14
CA THR A 7 2.23 24.84 -15.02
C THR A 7 2.83 23.49 -14.65
N LEU A 8 3.78 22.95 -15.44
CA LEU A 8 4.31 21.57 -15.23
C LEU A 8 5.50 21.48 -14.23
N LYS A 9 6.14 22.60 -13.86
CA LYS A 9 7.29 22.57 -12.94
C LYS A 9 6.95 22.63 -11.44
N LYS A 10 5.75 23.07 -11.06
CA LYS A 10 5.33 23.17 -9.65
C LYS A 10 5.07 21.83 -8.93
N PRO A 11 4.55 20.76 -9.58
CA PRO A 11 4.21 19.50 -8.89
C PRO A 11 5.42 18.80 -8.25
N ILE A 12 6.61 18.83 -8.87
CA ILE A 12 7.80 18.11 -8.35
C ILE A 12 8.34 18.75 -7.07
N LYS A 13 8.32 20.08 -6.98
CA LYS A 13 8.79 20.80 -5.78
C LYS A 13 7.88 20.53 -4.58
N ASN A 14 6.59 20.48 -4.80
CA ASN A 14 5.61 20.18 -3.76
C ASN A 14 5.68 18.71 -3.31
N GLY A 15 5.95 17.77 -4.20
CA GLY A 15 6.13 16.34 -3.87
C GLY A 15 7.32 16.11 -2.94
N LYS A 16 8.49 16.73 -3.21
CA LYS A 16 9.65 16.65 -2.31
C LYS A 16 9.36 17.26 -0.93
N LYS A 17 8.71 18.43 -0.91
CA LYS A 17 8.32 19.09 0.34
C LYS A 17 7.35 18.23 1.16
N PHE A 18 6.36 17.60 0.49
CA PHE A 18 5.44 16.66 1.14
C PHE A 18 6.20 15.48 1.73
N PHE A 19 7.05 14.83 0.93
CA PHE A 19 7.83 13.67 1.39
C PHE A 19 8.61 13.98 2.67
N LEU A 20 9.34 15.10 2.71
CA LEU A 20 10.12 15.50 3.88
C LEU A 20 9.22 15.81 5.09
N LEU A 21 8.18 16.62 4.87
CA LEU A 21 7.27 17.02 5.95
C LEU A 21 6.49 15.83 6.51
N TYR A 22 5.97 14.97 5.62
CA TYR A 22 5.26 13.76 6.03
C TYR A 22 6.19 12.80 6.78
N SER A 23 7.40 12.54 6.27
CA SER A 23 8.35 11.64 6.93
C SER A 23 8.71 12.11 8.33
N ALA A 24 9.03 13.41 8.49
CA ALA A 24 9.33 13.98 9.80
C ALA A 24 8.12 13.89 10.76
N ALA A 25 6.94 14.28 10.28
CA ALA A 25 5.73 14.25 11.09
C ALA A 25 5.30 12.80 11.43
N PHE A 26 5.43 11.86 10.48
CA PHE A 26 5.15 10.43 10.72
C PHE A 26 6.06 9.87 11.82
N LEU A 27 7.36 10.16 11.77
CA LEU A 27 8.32 9.69 12.78
C LEU A 27 7.97 10.22 14.17
N VAL A 28 7.60 11.52 14.26
CA VAL A 28 7.17 12.12 15.54
C VAL A 28 5.87 11.44 16.03
N CYS A 29 4.87 11.31 15.18
CA CYS A 29 3.60 10.66 15.56
C CYS A 29 3.81 9.20 15.93
N ALA A 30 4.61 8.44 15.19
CA ALA A 30 4.93 7.06 15.50
C ALA A 30 5.68 6.95 16.85
N ALA A 31 6.66 7.82 17.09
CA ALA A 31 7.37 7.86 18.37
C ALA A 31 6.43 8.15 19.55
N LEU A 32 5.49 9.07 19.40
CA LEU A 32 4.48 9.38 20.44
C LEU A 32 3.49 8.23 20.65
N CYS A 33 2.94 7.66 19.57
CA CYS A 33 1.97 6.57 19.67
C CYS A 33 2.56 5.29 20.26
N TYR A 34 3.80 4.98 19.91
CA TYR A 34 4.47 3.76 20.34
C TYR A 34 5.51 3.99 21.44
N PHE A 35 5.50 5.17 22.06
CA PHE A 35 6.44 5.59 23.13
C PHE A 35 6.54 4.56 24.24
N TRP A 36 5.41 4.02 24.69
CA TRP A 36 5.38 3.01 25.75
C TRP A 36 6.14 1.73 25.39
N PHE A 37 6.03 1.27 24.15
CA PHE A 37 6.74 0.11 23.67
C PHE A 37 8.25 0.37 23.60
N ILE A 38 8.64 1.58 23.15
CA ILE A 38 10.04 2.00 23.05
C ILE A 38 10.70 2.02 24.42
N ILE A 39 10.11 2.67 25.41
CA ILE A 39 10.67 2.77 26.78
C ILE A 39 10.81 1.40 27.43
N ASN A 40 9.79 0.56 27.28
CA ASN A 40 9.78 -0.77 27.88
C ASN A 40 10.55 -1.81 27.05
N LYS A 41 11.26 -1.39 25.99
CA LYS A 41 11.99 -2.28 25.06
C LYS A 41 11.14 -3.45 24.56
N LYS A 42 9.86 -3.19 24.30
CA LYS A 42 8.90 -4.17 23.76
C LYS A 42 8.81 -4.05 22.25
N THR A 43 8.52 -5.16 21.62
CA THR A 43 8.19 -5.22 20.17
C THR A 43 6.71 -4.91 19.97
N LEU A 44 6.31 -4.62 18.72
CA LEU A 44 4.91 -4.38 18.36
C LEU A 44 4.13 -5.69 18.13
N ILE A 45 4.65 -6.81 18.60
CA ILE A 45 4.01 -8.12 18.46
C ILE A 45 3.06 -8.31 19.63
N ILE A 46 1.77 -8.35 19.37
CA ILE A 46 0.77 -8.58 20.41
C ILE A 46 0.62 -10.07 20.70
N ASN A 47 0.46 -10.41 21.97
CA ASN A 47 0.30 -11.79 22.45
C ASN A 47 -1.10 -12.35 22.14
N SER A 48 -1.42 -12.43 20.86
CA SER A 48 -2.64 -13.03 20.30
C SER A 48 -2.28 -13.59 18.93
N ASP A 49 -3.07 -13.31 17.90
CA ASP A 49 -2.79 -13.68 16.51
C ASP A 49 -1.46 -13.11 16.00
N GLY A 50 -1.07 -11.93 16.47
CA GLY A 50 0.23 -11.33 16.14
C GLY A 50 1.40 -12.24 16.46
N TRP A 51 1.44 -12.82 17.67
CA TRP A 51 2.50 -13.75 18.08
C TRP A 51 2.30 -15.14 17.53
N ARG A 52 1.09 -15.70 17.70
CA ARG A 52 0.81 -17.12 17.44
C ARG A 52 0.72 -17.47 15.96
N GLN A 53 0.32 -16.52 15.12
CA GLN A 53 0.08 -16.74 13.70
C GLN A 53 1.06 -15.92 12.84
N HIS A 54 0.96 -14.59 12.86
CA HIS A 54 1.66 -13.74 11.90
C HIS A 54 3.17 -13.71 12.11
N PHE A 55 3.62 -13.54 13.35
CA PHE A 55 5.06 -13.55 13.63
C PHE A 55 5.66 -14.96 13.44
N ALA A 56 4.95 -16.00 13.87
CA ALA A 56 5.38 -17.38 13.64
C ALA A 56 5.53 -17.68 12.14
N ALA A 57 4.54 -17.27 11.32
CA ALA A 57 4.58 -17.43 9.87
C ALA A 57 5.72 -16.61 9.24
N PHE A 58 5.97 -15.39 9.70
CA PHE A 58 7.08 -14.54 9.25
C PHE A 58 8.45 -15.18 9.50
N VAL A 59 8.67 -15.73 10.70
CA VAL A 59 9.91 -16.43 11.05
C VAL A 59 10.06 -17.71 10.24
N TYR A 60 8.99 -18.48 10.10
CA TYR A 60 8.97 -19.70 9.30
C TYR A 60 9.28 -19.38 7.83
N PHE A 61 8.67 -18.37 7.25
CA PHE A 61 8.91 -17.95 5.87
C PHE A 61 10.38 -17.57 5.64
N GLY A 62 10.98 -16.85 6.58
CA GLY A 62 12.41 -16.52 6.53
C GLY A 62 13.30 -17.77 6.55
N LYS A 63 12.97 -18.77 7.37
CA LYS A 63 13.68 -20.06 7.42
C LYS A 63 13.50 -20.82 6.10
N TYR A 64 12.28 -20.97 5.65
CA TYR A 64 11.92 -21.64 4.40
C TYR A 64 12.66 -21.07 3.18
N GLY A 65 12.68 -19.74 3.07
CA GLY A 65 13.40 -19.08 1.97
C GLY A 65 14.92 -19.30 2.03
N ARG A 66 15.52 -19.31 3.23
CA ARG A 66 16.96 -19.63 3.39
C ARG A 66 17.27 -21.07 2.98
N GLU A 67 16.46 -22.03 3.40
CA GLU A 67 16.64 -23.45 3.04
C GLU A 67 16.55 -23.67 1.52
N ILE A 68 15.66 -22.96 0.83
CA ILE A 68 15.58 -22.99 -0.65
C ILE A 68 16.87 -22.42 -1.26
N LEU A 69 17.36 -21.27 -0.75
CA LEU A 69 18.59 -20.66 -1.25
C LEU A 69 19.82 -21.52 -0.97
N GLU A 70 19.96 -22.07 0.23
CA GLU A 70 21.05 -22.99 0.60
C GLU A 70 21.05 -24.20 -0.33
N THR A 71 19.90 -24.85 -0.53
CA THR A 71 19.77 -25.99 -1.45
C THR A 71 20.15 -25.62 -2.89
N LEU A 72 19.73 -24.43 -3.35
CA LEU A 72 20.05 -23.93 -4.69
C LEU A 72 21.57 -23.72 -4.86
N PHE A 73 22.26 -23.15 -3.86
CA PHE A 73 23.68 -22.89 -3.92
C PHE A 73 24.53 -24.17 -3.79
N GLU A 74 24.11 -25.10 -2.95
CA GLU A 74 24.84 -26.35 -2.72
C GLU A 74 24.64 -27.38 -3.84
N THR A 75 23.42 -27.53 -4.34
CA THR A 75 23.05 -28.58 -5.30
C THR A 75 22.86 -28.09 -6.71
N HIS A 76 22.86 -26.77 -6.94
CA HIS A 76 22.48 -26.11 -8.20
C HIS A 76 21.07 -26.51 -8.72
N LYS A 77 20.20 -26.99 -7.82
CA LYS A 77 18.82 -27.37 -8.12
C LYS A 77 17.85 -26.47 -7.36
N PHE A 78 16.91 -25.91 -8.07
CA PHE A 78 15.79 -25.20 -7.43
C PHE A 78 14.79 -26.23 -6.92
N VAL A 79 14.73 -26.42 -5.61
CA VAL A 79 13.79 -27.30 -4.94
C VAL A 79 12.85 -26.46 -4.09
N LEU A 80 11.55 -26.60 -4.34
CA LEU A 80 10.50 -25.90 -3.60
C LEU A 80 9.74 -26.96 -2.76
N PRO A 81 10.06 -27.13 -1.47
CA PRO A 81 9.31 -28.01 -0.59
C PRO A 81 7.83 -27.57 -0.52
N GLN A 82 6.89 -28.50 -0.73
CA GLN A 82 5.46 -28.17 -0.76
C GLN A 82 4.75 -28.55 0.52
N TRP A 83 5.28 -29.53 1.28
CA TRP A 83 4.65 -30.07 2.47
C TRP A 83 5.59 -30.03 3.67
N ASP A 84 5.07 -29.66 4.85
CA ASP A 84 5.82 -29.71 6.10
C ASP A 84 4.92 -30.25 7.24
N PHE A 85 5.40 -31.30 7.91
CA PHE A 85 4.74 -31.90 9.06
C PHE A 85 4.85 -31.06 10.34
N SER A 86 5.73 -30.08 10.40
CA SER A 86 5.85 -29.15 11.52
C SER A 86 4.75 -28.06 11.54
N ILE A 87 4.02 -27.89 10.43
CA ILE A 87 2.87 -26.99 10.36
C ILE A 87 1.61 -27.75 10.77
N GLY A 88 1.20 -27.58 12.02
CA GLY A 88 0.07 -28.32 12.58
C GLY A 88 0.34 -29.83 12.62
N LEU A 89 -0.49 -30.61 11.97
CA LEU A 89 -0.34 -32.08 11.77
C LEU A 89 0.20 -32.44 10.38
N GLY A 90 0.74 -31.47 9.69
CA GLY A 90 1.17 -31.52 8.29
C GLY A 90 0.28 -30.64 7.41
N SER A 91 0.90 -29.74 6.65
CA SER A 91 0.17 -28.84 5.76
C SER A 91 0.98 -28.48 4.53
N ASP A 92 0.27 -28.08 3.47
CA ASP A 92 0.87 -27.44 2.32
C ASP A 92 1.45 -26.07 2.70
N ILE A 93 2.73 -25.88 2.42
CA ILE A 93 3.48 -24.68 2.82
C ILE A 93 2.97 -23.45 2.07
N LEU A 94 2.79 -23.57 0.75
CA LEU A 94 2.45 -22.41 -0.08
C LEU A 94 1.06 -21.89 0.25
N THR A 95 0.07 -22.77 0.37
CA THR A 95 -1.30 -22.39 0.71
C THR A 95 -1.38 -21.79 2.10
N THR A 96 -0.68 -22.38 3.07
CA THR A 96 -0.67 -21.89 4.46
C THR A 96 0.01 -20.53 4.58
N LEU A 97 1.21 -20.37 4.00
CA LEU A 97 1.98 -19.13 4.11
C LEU A 97 1.46 -18.02 3.20
N HIS A 98 0.75 -18.34 2.11
CA HIS A 98 0.16 -17.33 1.24
C HIS A 98 -0.82 -16.42 1.99
N PHE A 99 -1.53 -16.95 2.97
CA PHE A 99 -2.44 -16.17 3.80
C PHE A 99 -1.70 -15.18 4.72
N TYR A 100 -0.44 -15.49 5.10
CA TYR A 100 0.29 -14.76 6.15
C TYR A 100 1.49 -13.96 5.65
N ALA A 101 2.31 -14.51 4.72
CA ALA A 101 3.62 -13.97 4.42
C ALA A 101 4.01 -13.98 2.93
N ILE A 102 3.73 -15.06 2.18
CA ILE A 102 4.26 -15.26 0.82
C ILE A 102 3.88 -14.14 -0.15
N GLY A 103 2.70 -13.58 -0.03
CA GLY A 103 2.22 -12.53 -0.93
C GLY A 103 2.71 -11.12 -0.59
N ASP A 104 3.32 -10.90 0.56
CA ASP A 104 3.81 -9.58 0.97
C ASP A 104 5.28 -9.38 0.56
N PRO A 105 5.59 -8.44 -0.37
CA PRO A 105 6.97 -8.20 -0.78
C PRO A 105 7.90 -7.78 0.37
N LEU A 106 7.39 -7.17 1.42
CA LEU A 106 8.18 -6.74 2.56
C LEU A 106 8.60 -7.93 3.43
N ASP A 107 7.81 -8.99 3.49
CA ASP A 107 8.14 -10.18 4.27
C ASP A 107 9.29 -10.99 3.65
N LEU A 108 9.60 -10.78 2.35
CA LEU A 108 10.83 -11.32 1.74
C LEU A 108 12.10 -10.90 2.49
N LEU A 109 12.09 -9.77 3.19
CA LEU A 109 13.21 -9.32 4.00
C LEU A 109 13.50 -10.25 5.18
N SER A 110 12.55 -11.09 5.60
CA SER A 110 12.75 -12.11 6.63
C SER A 110 13.79 -13.17 6.23
N ILE A 111 13.94 -13.41 4.92
CA ILE A 111 14.91 -14.38 4.37
C ILE A 111 16.35 -13.91 4.67
N ALA A 112 16.62 -12.62 4.53
CA ALA A 112 17.93 -12.04 4.81
C ALA A 112 18.18 -11.76 6.30
N CYS A 113 17.14 -11.87 7.16
CA CYS A 113 17.22 -11.51 8.56
C CYS A 113 17.54 -12.72 9.45
N PRO A 114 18.59 -12.68 10.29
CA PRO A 114 18.83 -13.70 11.30
C PRO A 114 17.66 -13.80 12.28
N ALA A 115 17.28 -15.02 12.70
CA ALA A 115 16.14 -15.28 13.56
C ALA A 115 16.12 -14.45 14.86
N LYS A 116 17.29 -14.18 15.45
CA LYS A 116 17.44 -13.36 16.67
C LYS A 116 16.96 -11.92 16.51
N TYR A 117 16.90 -11.38 15.29
CA TYR A 117 16.46 -10.02 14.99
C TYR A 117 15.08 -9.97 14.34
N ALA A 118 14.46 -11.12 14.06
CA ALA A 118 13.17 -11.21 13.35
C ALA A 118 12.07 -10.39 14.02
N ALA A 119 11.99 -10.35 15.35
CA ALA A 119 10.99 -9.59 16.09
C ALA A 119 11.12 -8.07 15.89
N TYR A 120 12.35 -7.56 15.82
CA TYR A 120 12.62 -6.15 15.54
C TYR A 120 12.30 -5.80 14.09
N LEU A 121 12.71 -6.66 13.15
CA LEU A 121 12.40 -6.48 11.72
C LEU A 121 10.87 -6.50 11.50
N TYR A 122 10.17 -7.45 12.08
CA TYR A 122 8.70 -7.53 12.00
C TYR A 122 8.03 -6.25 12.47
N SER A 123 8.46 -5.73 13.62
CA SER A 123 7.93 -4.47 14.17
C SER A 123 8.25 -3.27 13.27
N LEU A 124 9.47 -3.21 12.73
CA LEU A 124 9.88 -2.16 11.78
C LEU A 124 9.05 -2.21 10.50
N LEU A 125 8.86 -3.39 9.91
CA LEU A 125 8.08 -3.58 8.70
C LEU A 125 6.60 -3.25 8.90
N SER A 126 6.07 -3.52 10.09
CA SER A 126 4.72 -3.14 10.46
C SER A 126 4.54 -1.61 10.41
N LEU A 127 5.45 -0.85 11.02
CA LEU A 127 5.44 0.61 10.93
C LEU A 127 5.70 1.11 9.50
N PHE A 128 6.58 0.44 8.78
CA PHE A 128 6.91 0.80 7.41
C PHE A 128 5.70 0.64 6.47
N ARG A 129 4.86 -0.38 6.66
CA ARG A 129 3.58 -0.52 5.94
C ARG A 129 2.67 0.68 6.17
N LEU A 130 2.51 1.16 7.40
CA LEU A 130 1.75 2.38 7.69
C LEU A 130 2.36 3.61 7.04
N TYR A 131 3.69 3.73 7.09
CA TYR A 131 4.39 4.83 6.42
C TYR A 131 4.10 4.85 4.91
N LEU A 132 4.19 3.69 4.24
CA LEU A 132 3.86 3.55 2.82
C LEU A 132 2.39 3.86 2.53
N ALA A 133 1.46 3.47 3.42
CA ALA A 133 0.04 3.77 3.26
C ALA A 133 -0.23 5.28 3.22
N GLY A 134 0.41 6.05 4.10
CA GLY A 134 0.26 7.52 4.07
C GLY A 134 0.94 8.18 2.87
N LEU A 135 2.07 7.63 2.40
CA LEU A 135 2.69 8.09 1.15
C LEU A 135 1.78 7.86 -0.05
N SER A 136 1.18 6.67 -0.15
CA SER A 136 0.27 6.33 -1.25
C SER A 136 -0.98 7.21 -1.25
N PHE A 137 -1.55 7.48 -0.08
CA PHE A 137 -2.66 8.42 0.08
C PHE A 137 -2.29 9.84 -0.36
N GLY A 138 -1.13 10.33 0.08
CA GLY A 138 -0.62 11.64 -0.34
C GLY A 138 -0.41 11.73 -1.85
N ALA A 139 0.15 10.69 -2.48
CA ALA A 139 0.31 10.62 -3.93
C ALA A 139 -1.04 10.70 -4.67
N PHE A 140 -2.08 10.03 -4.17
CA PHE A 140 -3.43 10.14 -4.71
C PHE A 140 -4.01 11.57 -4.56
N CYS A 141 -3.81 12.21 -3.40
CA CYS A 141 -4.27 13.59 -3.18
C CYS A 141 -3.65 14.58 -4.16
N PHE A 142 -2.36 14.41 -4.53
CA PHE A 142 -1.70 15.30 -5.49
C PHE A 142 -2.33 15.27 -6.88
N ILE A 143 -2.83 14.12 -7.36
CA ILE A 143 -3.47 14.05 -8.68
C ILE A 143 -4.80 14.79 -8.72
N LYS A 144 -5.47 14.92 -7.58
CA LYS A 144 -6.70 15.69 -7.41
C LYS A 144 -6.48 17.20 -7.31
N LYS A 145 -5.26 17.67 -7.65
CA LYS A 145 -4.86 19.09 -7.61
C LYS A 145 -4.99 19.74 -6.22
N GLN A 146 -4.92 18.98 -5.17
CA GLN A 146 -4.74 19.50 -3.83
C GLN A 146 -3.32 20.09 -3.75
N ASN A 147 -3.20 21.40 -3.58
CA ASN A 147 -1.91 22.08 -3.68
C ASN A 147 -1.28 22.41 -2.31
N HIS A 148 -2.03 22.25 -1.23
CA HIS A 148 -1.55 22.56 0.12
C HIS A 148 -0.83 21.35 0.73
N VAL A 149 0.48 21.38 0.72
CA VAL A 149 1.32 20.29 1.24
C VAL A 149 0.99 19.97 2.70
N SER A 150 0.72 20.98 3.54
CA SER A 150 0.34 20.78 4.93
C SER A 150 -0.97 19.99 5.08
N SER A 151 -1.98 20.35 4.29
CA SER A 151 -3.28 19.64 4.33
C SER A 151 -3.16 18.19 3.87
N ILE A 152 -2.35 17.93 2.83
CA ILE A 152 -2.08 16.54 2.38
C ILE A 152 -1.33 15.78 3.47
N THR A 153 -0.35 16.42 4.12
CA THR A 153 0.40 15.79 5.21
C THR A 153 -0.49 15.42 6.38
N VAL A 154 -1.34 16.35 6.85
CA VAL A 154 -2.30 16.07 7.92
C VAL A 154 -3.27 14.97 7.51
N GLY A 155 -3.83 15.03 6.30
CA GLY A 155 -4.71 13.99 5.78
C GLY A 155 -4.04 12.61 5.73
N SER A 156 -2.76 12.55 5.31
CA SER A 156 -1.98 11.30 5.29
C SER A 156 -1.74 10.75 6.71
N LEU A 157 -1.46 11.63 7.70
CA LEU A 157 -1.31 11.22 9.09
C LEU A 157 -2.64 10.71 9.68
N VAL A 158 -3.73 11.43 9.44
CA VAL A 158 -5.06 10.99 9.88
C VAL A 158 -5.44 9.66 9.23
N TYR A 159 -5.09 9.45 7.96
CA TYR A 159 -5.35 8.18 7.26
C TYR A 159 -4.68 6.98 7.93
N VAL A 160 -3.47 7.13 8.43
CA VAL A 160 -2.69 6.01 8.99
C VAL A 160 -2.78 5.89 10.51
N PHE A 161 -2.86 7.00 11.25
CA PHE A 161 -2.98 6.99 12.72
C PHE A 161 -4.43 6.94 13.19
N THR A 162 -5.27 6.15 12.47
CA THR A 162 -6.60 5.77 12.93
C THR A 162 -6.50 4.61 13.93
N LEU A 163 -7.57 4.38 14.69
CA LEU A 163 -7.66 3.20 15.54
C LEU A 163 -7.41 1.91 14.74
N PHE A 164 -7.97 1.83 13.52
CA PHE A 164 -7.74 0.70 12.62
C PHE A 164 -6.26 0.55 12.27
N GLY A 165 -5.58 1.60 11.81
CA GLY A 165 -4.16 1.55 11.45
C GLY A 165 -3.28 1.19 12.64
N MET A 166 -3.50 1.81 13.80
CA MET A 166 -2.69 1.57 15.01
C MET A 166 -2.92 0.16 15.58
N PHE A 167 -4.18 -0.27 15.64
CA PHE A 167 -4.54 -1.59 16.15
C PHE A 167 -4.08 -2.71 15.21
N ILE A 168 -4.26 -2.52 13.92
CA ILE A 168 -3.94 -3.51 12.89
C ILE A 168 -2.45 -3.82 12.82
N VAL A 169 -1.60 -2.81 12.94
CA VAL A 169 -0.14 -3.00 12.90
C VAL A 169 0.33 -3.98 13.96
N SER A 170 -0.32 -3.98 15.09
CA SER A 170 0.07 -4.84 16.21
C SER A 170 -0.57 -6.22 16.18
N HIS A 171 -1.72 -6.39 15.50
CA HIS A 171 -2.44 -7.67 15.41
C HIS A 171 -2.21 -8.40 14.09
N HIS A 172 -2.45 -7.71 12.98
CA HIS A 172 -2.47 -8.27 11.63
C HIS A 172 -1.76 -7.32 10.64
N PRO A 173 -0.41 -7.28 10.59
CA PRO A 173 0.33 -6.29 9.80
C PRO A 173 -0.04 -6.28 8.32
N PHE A 174 -0.38 -7.42 7.74
CA PHE A 174 -0.77 -7.51 6.33
C PHE A 174 -2.12 -6.81 6.03
N PHE A 175 -2.95 -6.49 7.04
CA PHE A 175 -4.14 -5.66 6.86
C PHE A 175 -3.79 -4.21 6.52
N ALA A 176 -2.55 -3.77 6.72
CA ALA A 176 -2.09 -2.47 6.25
C ALA A 176 -1.87 -2.42 4.72
N LEU A 177 -1.73 -3.57 4.04
CA LEU A 177 -1.52 -3.64 2.60
C LEU A 177 -2.67 -3.01 1.79
N PRO A 178 -3.96 -3.29 2.07
CA PRO A 178 -5.05 -2.59 1.39
C PRO A 178 -5.02 -1.08 1.59
N MET A 179 -4.52 -0.57 2.71
CA MET A 179 -4.32 0.86 2.91
C MET A 179 -3.25 1.45 1.98
N ILE A 180 -2.27 0.64 1.55
CA ILE A 180 -1.28 1.03 0.53
C ILE A 180 -1.89 0.94 -0.86
N PHE A 181 -2.52 -0.19 -1.19
CA PHE A 181 -2.95 -0.48 -2.55
C PHE A 181 -4.17 0.32 -2.99
N LEU A 182 -5.13 0.59 -2.10
CA LEU A 182 -6.33 1.35 -2.49
C LEU A 182 -6.00 2.71 -3.10
N PRO A 183 -5.25 3.61 -2.44
CA PRO A 183 -4.90 4.89 -3.04
C PRO A 183 -4.11 4.76 -4.34
N LEU A 184 -3.24 3.74 -4.47
CA LEU A 184 -2.46 3.51 -5.69
C LEU A 184 -3.34 2.99 -6.84
N LEU A 185 -4.32 2.12 -6.58
CA LEU A 185 -5.30 1.67 -7.57
C LEU A 185 -6.11 2.85 -8.10
N LEU A 186 -6.64 3.68 -7.19
CA LEU A 186 -7.42 4.86 -7.57
C LEU A 186 -6.57 5.88 -8.33
N LEU A 187 -5.31 6.07 -7.91
CA LEU A 187 -4.33 6.89 -8.63
C LEU A 187 -4.08 6.34 -10.05
N GLY A 188 -3.94 5.02 -10.17
CA GLY A 188 -3.78 4.35 -11.46
C GLY A 188 -4.99 4.56 -12.38
N VAL A 189 -6.21 4.41 -11.88
CA VAL A 189 -7.46 4.69 -12.62
C VAL A 189 -7.50 6.14 -13.10
N GLU A 190 -7.16 7.11 -12.24
CA GLU A 190 -7.12 8.53 -12.62
C GLU A 190 -6.06 8.82 -13.69
N GLN A 191 -4.91 8.14 -13.62
CA GLN A 191 -3.86 8.27 -14.64
C GLN A 191 -4.31 7.71 -15.99
N ILE A 192 -4.93 6.54 -16.02
CA ILE A 192 -5.51 5.95 -17.24
C ILE A 192 -6.58 6.87 -17.81
N ALA A 193 -7.48 7.34 -16.97
CA ALA A 193 -8.52 8.25 -17.36
C ALA A 193 -7.99 9.61 -17.88
N ALA A 194 -6.76 10.00 -17.52
CA ALA A 194 -6.04 11.16 -18.05
C ALA A 194 -5.19 10.84 -19.28
N GLY A 195 -5.31 9.65 -19.88
CA GLY A 195 -4.56 9.21 -21.06
C GLY A 195 -3.10 8.86 -20.79
N LYS A 196 -2.71 8.63 -19.52
CA LYS A 196 -1.37 8.18 -19.15
C LYS A 196 -1.24 6.65 -19.24
N ARG A 197 0.01 6.17 -19.26
CA ARG A 197 0.31 4.73 -19.32
C ARG A 197 -0.21 3.98 -18.08
N PRO A 198 -0.74 2.75 -18.22
CA PRO A 198 -1.41 2.02 -17.14
C PRO A 198 -0.46 1.28 -16.18
N TYR A 199 0.84 1.49 -16.26
CA TYR A 199 1.82 0.67 -15.54
C TYR A 199 1.61 0.66 -14.02
N LEU A 200 1.31 1.81 -13.42
CA LEU A 200 1.03 1.88 -11.98
C LEU A 200 -0.16 0.99 -11.62
N PHE A 201 -1.24 1.07 -12.40
CA PHE A 201 -2.43 0.27 -12.17
C PHE A 201 -2.12 -1.23 -12.26
N ILE A 202 -1.45 -1.66 -13.35
CA ILE A 202 -1.10 -3.07 -13.58
C ILE A 202 -0.23 -3.62 -12.45
N VAL A 203 0.83 -2.91 -12.07
CA VAL A 203 1.72 -3.34 -10.99
C VAL A 203 0.97 -3.40 -9.65
N THR A 204 0.13 -2.41 -9.36
CA THR A 204 -0.62 -2.40 -8.09
C THR A 204 -1.67 -3.51 -8.04
N VAL A 205 -2.37 -3.80 -9.15
CA VAL A 205 -3.29 -4.94 -9.25
C VAL A 205 -2.55 -6.24 -9.00
N PHE A 206 -1.40 -6.44 -9.66
CA PHE A 206 -0.58 -7.63 -9.49
C PHE A 206 -0.16 -7.82 -8.02
N LEU A 207 0.43 -6.79 -7.40
CA LEU A 207 0.85 -6.86 -6.01
C LEU A 207 -0.31 -7.09 -5.04
N ALA A 208 -1.44 -6.44 -5.26
CA ALA A 208 -2.63 -6.63 -4.43
C ALA A 208 -3.21 -8.05 -4.56
N ALA A 209 -3.22 -8.62 -5.78
CA ALA A 209 -3.74 -9.96 -6.05
C ALA A 209 -2.89 -11.05 -5.39
N ILE A 210 -1.54 -10.93 -5.45
CA ILE A 210 -0.64 -11.93 -4.85
C ILE A 210 -0.54 -11.78 -3.34
N SER A 211 -0.85 -10.61 -2.76
CA SER A 211 -0.65 -10.38 -1.33
C SER A 211 -1.73 -11.03 -0.48
N ASN A 212 -3.00 -10.84 -0.81
CA ASN A 212 -4.11 -11.43 -0.07
C ASN A 212 -5.39 -11.41 -0.90
N PHE A 213 -5.94 -12.58 -1.21
CA PHE A 213 -7.14 -12.74 -2.03
C PHE A 213 -8.37 -12.03 -1.45
N TYR A 214 -8.59 -12.11 -0.15
CA TYR A 214 -9.74 -11.51 0.51
C TYR A 214 -9.76 -9.98 0.35
N PHE A 215 -8.63 -9.33 0.63
CA PHE A 215 -8.53 -7.88 0.45
C PHE A 215 -8.51 -7.47 -1.02
N PHE A 216 -7.90 -8.28 -1.89
CA PHE A 216 -7.92 -8.00 -3.32
C PHE A 216 -9.35 -7.97 -3.88
N TYR A 217 -10.21 -8.89 -3.47
CA TYR A 217 -11.62 -8.86 -3.86
C TYR A 217 -12.32 -7.55 -3.46
N MET A 218 -12.13 -7.10 -2.23
CA MET A 218 -12.68 -5.82 -1.76
C MET A 218 -12.12 -4.62 -2.53
N LEU A 219 -10.81 -4.60 -2.78
CA LEU A 219 -10.14 -3.55 -3.54
C LEU A 219 -10.62 -3.50 -4.99
N ALA A 220 -10.79 -4.66 -5.63
CA ALA A 220 -11.29 -4.77 -6.99
C ALA A 220 -12.71 -4.22 -7.11
N LEU A 221 -13.61 -4.63 -6.20
CA LEU A 221 -14.99 -4.13 -6.16
C LEU A 221 -15.05 -2.62 -5.95
N PHE A 222 -14.31 -2.10 -4.97
CA PHE A 222 -14.27 -0.67 -4.70
C PHE A 222 -13.70 0.12 -5.89
N THR A 223 -12.64 -0.38 -6.50
CA THR A 223 -12.01 0.24 -7.67
C THR A 223 -12.96 0.27 -8.88
N ALA A 224 -13.74 -0.81 -9.09
CA ALA A 224 -14.76 -0.86 -10.13
C ALA A 224 -15.85 0.19 -9.89
N ILE A 225 -16.40 0.28 -8.67
CA ILE A 225 -17.40 1.28 -8.29
C ILE A 225 -16.85 2.70 -8.49
N TYR A 226 -15.62 2.97 -8.04
CA TYR A 226 -14.97 4.25 -8.24
C TYR A 226 -14.81 4.61 -9.72
N THR A 227 -14.42 3.63 -10.53
CA THR A 227 -14.25 3.80 -11.98
C THR A 227 -15.57 4.15 -12.66
N LEU A 228 -16.66 3.43 -12.32
CA LEU A 228 -17.99 3.72 -12.82
C LEU A 228 -18.44 5.14 -12.44
N PHE A 229 -18.26 5.52 -11.17
CA PHE A 229 -18.56 6.88 -10.71
C PHE A 229 -17.78 7.94 -11.51
N LEU A 230 -16.47 7.71 -11.71
CA LEU A 230 -15.62 8.61 -12.48
C LEU A 230 -16.11 8.77 -13.94
N LEU A 231 -16.49 7.65 -14.59
CA LEU A 231 -17.03 7.66 -15.96
C LEU A 231 -18.34 8.44 -16.04
N VAL A 232 -19.27 8.21 -15.11
CA VAL A 232 -20.56 8.94 -15.07
C VAL A 232 -20.34 10.45 -14.86
N CYS A 233 -19.44 10.83 -13.95
CA CYS A 233 -19.11 12.24 -13.73
C CYS A 233 -18.52 12.90 -14.98
N ARG A 234 -17.62 12.20 -15.68
CA ARG A 234 -17.02 12.71 -16.92
C ARG A 234 -18.05 12.84 -18.05
N TYR A 235 -18.91 11.83 -18.21
CA TYR A 235 -19.96 11.85 -19.22
C TYR A 235 -20.91 13.05 -19.02
N ARG A 236 -21.38 13.26 -17.79
CA ARG A 236 -22.24 14.42 -17.45
C ARG A 236 -21.55 15.75 -17.72
N HIS A 237 -20.25 15.86 -17.44
CA HIS A 237 -19.50 17.08 -17.70
C HIS A 237 -19.36 17.37 -19.20
N VAL A 238 -19.14 16.34 -20.02
CA VAL A 238 -19.10 16.46 -21.49
C VAL A 238 -20.45 16.87 -22.04
N GLN A 239 -21.53 16.22 -21.61
CA GLN A 239 -22.90 16.59 -22.03
C GLN A 239 -23.22 18.07 -21.69
N LYS A 240 -22.91 18.50 -20.47
CA LYS A 240 -23.15 19.90 -20.05
C LYS A 240 -22.40 20.89 -20.95
N ARG A 241 -21.14 20.62 -21.29
CA ARG A 241 -20.34 21.46 -22.21
C ARG A 241 -20.92 21.51 -23.61
N LEU A 242 -21.42 20.39 -24.14
CA LEU A 242 -22.03 20.34 -25.45
C LEU A 242 -23.34 21.16 -25.49
N LEU A 243 -24.15 21.07 -24.44
CA LEU A 243 -25.37 21.90 -24.30
C LEU A 243 -25.04 23.39 -24.22
N GLU A 244 -24.08 23.79 -23.41
CA GLU A 244 -23.64 25.19 -23.31
C GLU A 244 -23.09 25.72 -24.64
N PHE A 245 -22.37 24.90 -25.41
CA PHE A 245 -21.89 25.26 -26.76
C PHE A 245 -23.01 25.42 -27.74
N SER A 246 -23.98 24.50 -27.76
CA SER A 246 -25.19 24.58 -28.62
C SER A 246 -26.00 25.85 -28.33
N LEU A 247 -26.26 26.15 -27.06
CA LEU A 247 -27.01 27.37 -26.68
C LEU A 247 -26.28 28.66 -27.08
N LYS A 248 -24.94 28.70 -26.92
CA LYS A 248 -24.14 29.86 -27.35
C LYS A 248 -24.13 30.03 -28.88
N SER A 249 -24.09 28.93 -29.62
CA SER A 249 -24.16 28.96 -31.10
C SER A 249 -25.51 29.50 -31.60
N GLN A 250 -26.62 29.14 -30.94
CA GLN A 250 -27.94 29.67 -31.28
C GLN A 250 -28.09 31.15 -30.92
N ALA A 251 -27.51 31.62 -29.82
CA ALA A 251 -27.57 33.03 -29.41
C ALA A 251 -26.71 33.97 -30.29
N VAL A 252 -25.84 33.46 -31.12
CA VAL A 252 -24.99 34.25 -32.08
C VAL A 252 -25.69 34.37 -33.44
N GLN A 253 -26.74 33.59 -33.70
CA GLN A 253 -27.52 33.62 -34.94
C GLN A 253 -28.73 34.57 -34.91
N PHE A 254 -28.99 35.24 -33.79
CA PHE A 254 -29.92 36.32 -33.59
C PHE A 254 -29.20 37.64 -33.30
#